data_4a25b67b3df1c100e1ffb944b3ad9a54
#
_entry.id   4a25b67b3df1c100e1ffb944b3ad9a54
#
_cell.length_a   1.000
_cell.length_b   1.000
_cell.length_c   1.000
_cell.angle_alpha   90.00
_cell.angle_beta   90.00
_cell.angle_gamma   90.00
#
_symmetry.space_group_name_H-M   'P 1'
#
loop_
_entity.id
_entity.type
_entity.pdbx_description
1 polymer ?
#
loop_
_entity_poly.entity_id
_entity_poly.type
_entity_poly.pdbx_seq_one_letter_code
_entity_poly.pdbx_strand_id
1 'polypeptide(L)'
;MPELDTLRGVAILAVVFYHGFSQCDATGLPGIVRAFFAATRFGWLGVNLFFVLSGFLITGILLESKGTPRYYKSFYVRRALRILPAYLLLLLLLLLLPRIGIVDHRISWSFVGLSLIYLSNVTNFFGVAMQYGPLWSLAVEEQFYLLWPAAVRNLSQRALAFCALAVFLGCPLLRAIAFAYGHPAEVWYTWMVADGLASGSLLAISSRTILTDRRSMKWFSALCITASLLLIALGARFGTLSPVPPTTLLGASLRWTLFNVLFTGMLGTALLLGASGWARIVRRPVLQFFGGISYGLYLIHTLVFEVTGHFAVPVAMRLARLTVQGDAPLTLILIRFFVGAVAATLIAFLSRRYFEEPFLKLKDKWAAATVESAPLPNKAPAQPAVQTSQAEPHCIPGD
;
A
#
# COMPACT_ATOMS: atom_id res chain seq x y z
N MET A 1 -5.23 -0.33 13.22
CA MET A 1 -4.01 0.25 13.86
C MET A 1 -3.89 1.69 13.40
N PRO A 2 -4.20 2.67 14.28
CA PRO A 2 -4.27 4.09 13.89
C PRO A 2 -2.97 4.66 13.29
N GLU A 3 -1.82 4.20 13.75
CA GLU A 3 -0.49 4.56 13.22
C GLU A 3 -0.30 4.12 11.76
N LEU A 4 -0.83 2.95 11.39
CA LEU A 4 -0.76 2.48 10.00
C LEU A 4 -1.72 3.24 9.08
N ASP A 5 -2.87 3.66 9.61
CA ASP A 5 -3.80 4.49 8.85
C ASP A 5 -3.21 5.89 8.63
N THR A 6 -2.41 6.40 9.59
CA THR A 6 -1.62 7.63 9.40
C THR A 6 -0.60 7.48 8.26
N LEU A 7 0.17 6.37 8.23
CA LEU A 7 1.13 6.11 7.14
C LEU A 7 0.44 5.95 5.79
N ARG A 8 -0.74 5.30 5.74
CA ARG A 8 -1.55 5.25 4.52
C ARG A 8 -2.01 6.63 4.06
N GLY A 9 -2.36 7.51 5.03
CA GLY A 9 -2.71 8.90 4.73
C GLY A 9 -1.54 9.68 4.12
N VAL A 10 -0.33 9.50 4.64
CA VAL A 10 0.89 10.07 4.05
C VAL A 10 1.10 9.54 2.63
N ALA A 11 0.99 8.22 2.45
CA ALA A 11 1.18 7.56 1.16
C ALA A 11 0.22 8.07 0.09
N ILE A 12 -1.09 8.14 0.41
CA ILE A 12 -2.08 8.61 -0.57
C ILE A 12 -1.92 10.09 -0.90
N LEU A 13 -1.63 10.94 0.08
CA LEU A 13 -1.39 12.35 -0.17
C LEU A 13 -0.17 12.56 -1.07
N ALA A 14 0.94 11.82 -0.82
CA ALA A 14 2.12 11.86 -1.70
C ALA A 14 1.76 11.51 -3.16
N VAL A 15 0.97 10.46 -3.38
CA VAL A 15 0.50 10.05 -4.72
C VAL A 15 -0.38 11.12 -5.37
N VAL A 16 -1.32 11.72 -4.62
CA VAL A 16 -2.21 12.78 -5.12
C VAL A 16 -1.40 14.03 -5.51
N PHE A 17 -0.43 14.44 -4.69
CA PHE A 17 0.48 15.55 -5.03
C PHE A 17 1.31 15.24 -6.26
N TYR A 18 1.84 14.02 -6.38
CA TYR A 18 2.59 13.59 -7.55
C TYR A 18 1.76 13.75 -8.83
N HIS A 19 0.58 13.13 -8.90
CA HIS A 19 -0.25 13.18 -10.12
C HIS A 19 -0.84 14.57 -10.39
N GLY A 20 -1.04 15.37 -9.34
CA GLY A 20 -1.54 16.74 -9.48
C GLY A 20 -0.50 17.73 -10.04
N PHE A 21 0.79 17.51 -9.75
CA PHE A 21 1.87 18.44 -10.11
C PHE A 21 2.94 17.88 -11.04
N SER A 22 2.98 16.56 -11.30
CA SER A 22 4.07 15.92 -12.06
C SER A 22 4.23 16.43 -13.49
N GLN A 23 3.15 16.90 -14.10
CA GLN A 23 3.14 17.41 -15.48
C GLN A 23 3.25 18.94 -15.55
N CYS A 24 3.44 19.63 -14.41
CA CYS A 24 3.53 21.08 -14.39
C CYS A 24 4.93 21.53 -14.76
N ASP A 25 5.01 22.44 -15.73
CA ASP A 25 6.26 23.14 -16.02
C ASP A 25 6.50 24.20 -14.92
N ALA A 26 7.60 24.04 -14.21
CA ALA A 26 8.03 24.97 -13.17
C ALA A 26 9.05 26.01 -13.67
N THR A 27 9.31 26.06 -14.98
CA THR A 27 10.27 26.98 -15.59
C THR A 27 9.78 28.42 -15.42
N GLY A 28 10.65 29.30 -14.96
CA GLY A 28 10.29 30.71 -14.70
C GLY A 28 9.59 30.98 -13.36
N LEU A 29 9.23 29.97 -12.57
CA LEU A 29 8.64 30.16 -11.24
C LEU A 29 9.70 30.48 -10.16
N PRO A 30 9.33 31.17 -9.05
CA PRO A 30 10.21 31.44 -7.92
C PRO A 30 10.89 30.18 -7.38
N GLY A 31 12.13 30.31 -6.88
CA GLY A 31 12.96 29.18 -6.43
C GLY A 31 12.25 28.25 -5.42
N ILE A 32 11.51 28.83 -4.46
CA ILE A 32 10.76 28.06 -3.46
C ILE A 32 9.63 27.23 -4.09
N VAL A 33 8.94 27.77 -5.10
CA VAL A 33 7.87 27.06 -5.84
C VAL A 33 8.46 25.94 -6.68
N ARG A 34 9.60 26.17 -7.34
CA ARG A 34 10.33 25.13 -8.06
C ARG A 34 10.77 23.99 -7.12
N ALA A 35 11.29 24.32 -5.93
CA ALA A 35 11.67 23.33 -4.93
C ALA A 35 10.46 22.51 -4.47
N PHE A 36 9.30 23.14 -4.27
CA PHE A 36 8.06 22.44 -3.95
C PHE A 36 7.65 21.46 -5.07
N PHE A 37 7.61 21.90 -6.33
CA PHE A 37 7.29 21.01 -7.45
C PHE A 37 8.32 19.89 -7.62
N ALA A 38 9.60 20.17 -7.40
CA ALA A 38 10.63 19.13 -7.38
C ALA A 38 10.39 18.09 -6.29
N ALA A 39 9.97 18.52 -5.10
CA ALA A 39 9.61 17.61 -4.00
C ALA A 39 8.38 16.76 -4.32
N THR A 40 7.34 17.33 -4.97
CA THR A 40 6.14 16.56 -5.33
C THR A 40 6.42 15.46 -6.36
N ARG A 41 7.49 15.60 -7.17
CA ARG A 41 7.94 14.53 -8.09
C ARG A 41 8.36 13.25 -7.39
N PHE A 42 8.70 13.29 -6.09
CA PHE A 42 8.96 12.09 -5.29
C PHE A 42 7.69 11.44 -4.74
N GLY A 43 6.52 12.00 -4.99
CA GLY A 43 5.24 11.48 -4.47
C GLY A 43 4.87 10.08 -4.97
N TRP A 44 5.47 9.60 -6.07
CA TRP A 44 5.36 8.20 -6.51
C TRP A 44 5.84 7.20 -5.44
N LEU A 45 6.73 7.64 -4.53
CA LEU A 45 7.17 6.85 -3.37
C LEU A 45 6.02 6.44 -2.44
N GLY A 46 4.88 7.12 -2.50
CA GLY A 46 3.67 6.71 -1.79
C GLY A 46 3.22 5.29 -2.15
N VAL A 47 3.43 4.85 -3.40
CA VAL A 47 3.15 3.47 -3.83
C VAL A 47 4.08 2.47 -3.13
N ASN A 48 5.36 2.80 -2.99
CA ASN A 48 6.32 1.96 -2.26
C ASN A 48 5.92 1.81 -0.79
N LEU A 49 5.48 2.91 -0.16
CA LEU A 49 4.99 2.86 1.21
C LEU A 49 3.72 1.98 1.31
N PHE A 50 2.81 2.04 0.33
CA PHE A 50 1.66 1.12 0.28
C PHE A 50 2.11 -0.34 0.16
N PHE A 51 3.09 -0.67 -0.68
CA PHE A 51 3.61 -2.04 -0.81
C PHE A 51 4.20 -2.55 0.51
N VAL A 52 5.02 -1.75 1.20
CA VAL A 52 5.57 -2.12 2.51
C VAL A 52 4.46 -2.36 3.55
N LEU A 53 3.47 -1.46 3.60
CA LEU A 53 2.31 -1.60 4.49
C LEU A 53 1.47 -2.83 4.15
N SER A 54 1.24 -3.10 2.86
CA SER A 54 0.49 -4.27 2.39
C SER A 54 1.22 -5.57 2.72
N GLY A 55 2.53 -5.64 2.46
CA GLY A 55 3.36 -6.79 2.83
C GLY A 55 3.29 -7.11 4.32
N PHE A 56 3.46 -6.09 5.17
CA PHE A 56 3.38 -6.22 6.62
C PHE A 56 2.01 -6.69 7.11
N LEU A 57 0.95 -6.00 6.70
CA LEU A 57 -0.39 -6.27 7.18
C LEU A 57 -0.92 -7.63 6.71
N ILE A 58 -0.72 -7.95 5.44
CA ILE A 58 -1.20 -9.21 4.87
C ILE A 58 -0.47 -10.38 5.50
N THR A 59 0.86 -10.32 5.60
CA THR A 59 1.63 -11.38 6.24
C THR A 59 1.23 -11.54 7.70
N GLY A 60 1.02 -10.43 8.43
CA GLY A 60 0.54 -10.46 9.81
C GLY A 60 -0.79 -11.19 9.96
N ILE A 61 -1.81 -10.79 9.19
CA ILE A 61 -3.15 -11.40 9.20
C ILE A 61 -3.08 -12.89 8.83
N LEU A 62 -2.29 -13.25 7.84
CA LEU A 62 -2.14 -14.63 7.38
C LEU A 62 -1.45 -15.51 8.43
N LEU A 63 -0.40 -15.01 9.09
CA LEU A 63 0.28 -15.73 10.18
C LEU A 63 -0.65 -15.96 11.39
N GLU A 64 -1.46 -14.97 11.76
CA GLU A 64 -2.44 -15.07 12.84
C GLU A 64 -3.56 -16.06 12.53
N SER A 65 -3.95 -16.19 11.27
CA SER A 65 -5.01 -17.11 10.82
C SER A 65 -4.51 -18.47 10.37
N LYS A 66 -3.21 -18.75 10.38
CA LYS A 66 -2.57 -19.94 9.77
C LYS A 66 -3.14 -21.27 10.27
N GLY A 67 -3.69 -21.43 11.39
CA GLY A 67 -4.26 -22.68 11.91
C GLY A 67 -5.76 -22.84 11.66
N THR A 68 -6.44 -21.85 11.13
CA THR A 68 -7.91 -21.85 11.07
C THR A 68 -8.47 -22.71 9.94
N PRO A 69 -9.61 -23.41 10.13
CA PRO A 69 -10.19 -24.30 9.13
C PRO A 69 -10.61 -23.60 7.82
N ARG A 70 -10.97 -22.32 7.89
CA ARG A 70 -11.46 -21.54 6.73
C ARG A 70 -10.46 -20.48 6.28
N TYR A 71 -9.16 -20.71 6.46
CA TYR A 71 -8.07 -19.79 6.19
C TYR A 71 -8.19 -19.09 4.83
N TYR A 72 -8.20 -19.84 3.72
CA TYR A 72 -8.29 -19.29 2.37
C TYR A 72 -9.60 -18.56 2.12
N LYS A 73 -10.72 -19.21 2.43
CA LYS A 73 -12.07 -18.64 2.22
C LYS A 73 -12.23 -17.31 2.96
N SER A 74 -11.86 -17.29 4.24
CA SER A 74 -11.95 -16.09 5.06
C SER A 74 -11.08 -14.96 4.52
N PHE A 75 -9.86 -15.25 4.07
CA PHE A 75 -8.96 -14.26 3.51
C PHE A 75 -9.48 -13.69 2.19
N TYR A 76 -9.78 -14.56 1.20
CA TYR A 76 -10.19 -14.10 -0.13
C TYR A 76 -11.54 -13.39 -0.13
N VAL A 77 -12.54 -13.88 0.61
CA VAL A 77 -13.84 -13.21 0.70
C VAL A 77 -13.70 -11.81 1.32
N ARG A 78 -12.91 -11.66 2.39
CA ARG A 78 -12.68 -10.34 2.99
C ARG A 78 -11.97 -9.37 2.06
N ARG A 79 -11.07 -9.86 1.22
CA ARG A 79 -10.36 -9.05 0.21
C ARG A 79 -11.28 -8.69 -0.94
N ALA A 80 -11.99 -9.66 -1.51
CA ALA A 80 -12.93 -9.44 -2.59
C ALA A 80 -13.99 -8.38 -2.23
N LEU A 81 -14.63 -8.50 -1.06
CA LEU A 81 -15.62 -7.52 -0.59
C LEU A 81 -15.04 -6.12 -0.35
N ARG A 82 -13.73 -6.02 -0.06
CA ARG A 82 -13.06 -4.74 0.14
C ARG A 82 -12.64 -4.07 -1.17
N ILE A 83 -12.24 -4.86 -2.17
CA ILE A 83 -11.52 -4.37 -3.35
C ILE A 83 -12.43 -4.33 -4.57
N LEU A 84 -13.12 -5.45 -4.87
CA LEU A 84 -13.88 -5.60 -6.11
C LEU A 84 -14.99 -4.54 -6.33
N PRO A 85 -15.78 -4.13 -5.32
CA PRO A 85 -16.87 -3.19 -5.61
C PRO A 85 -16.38 -1.87 -6.22
N ALA A 86 -15.43 -1.20 -5.57
CA ALA A 86 -14.89 0.07 -6.07
C ALA A 86 -14.03 -0.12 -7.34
N TYR A 87 -13.32 -1.24 -7.45
CA TYR A 87 -12.54 -1.59 -8.63
C TYR A 87 -13.40 -1.76 -9.88
N LEU A 88 -14.48 -2.55 -9.80
CA LEU A 88 -15.39 -2.77 -10.91
C LEU A 88 -16.15 -1.50 -11.29
N LEU A 89 -16.52 -0.68 -10.29
CA LEU A 89 -17.11 0.63 -10.56
C LEU A 89 -16.12 1.54 -11.31
N LEU A 90 -14.85 1.57 -10.93
CA LEU A 90 -13.83 2.32 -11.68
C LEU A 90 -13.74 1.83 -13.13
N LEU A 91 -13.60 0.52 -13.37
CA LEU A 91 -13.51 -0.02 -14.73
C LEU A 91 -14.74 0.35 -15.56
N LEU A 92 -15.93 0.32 -14.96
CA LEU A 92 -17.18 0.77 -15.61
C LEU A 92 -17.12 2.27 -15.97
N LEU A 93 -16.67 3.12 -15.03
CA LEU A 93 -16.53 4.56 -15.28
C LEU A 93 -15.52 4.84 -16.40
N LEU A 94 -14.39 4.16 -16.40
CA LEU A 94 -13.37 4.28 -17.44
C LEU A 94 -13.89 3.87 -18.83
N LEU A 95 -14.88 2.98 -18.90
CA LEU A 95 -15.54 2.60 -20.15
C LEU A 95 -16.62 3.60 -20.57
N LEU A 96 -17.39 4.13 -19.62
CA LEU A 96 -18.58 4.94 -19.92
C LEU A 96 -18.24 6.42 -20.16
N LEU A 97 -17.40 7.04 -19.32
CA LEU A 97 -17.13 8.48 -19.37
C LEU A 97 -16.58 8.96 -20.73
N PRO A 98 -15.67 8.24 -21.40
CA PRO A 98 -15.22 8.62 -22.73
C PRO A 98 -16.31 8.51 -23.80
N ARG A 99 -17.30 7.61 -23.62
CA ARG A 99 -18.40 7.44 -24.57
C ARG A 99 -19.41 8.57 -24.54
N ILE A 100 -19.56 9.23 -23.39
CA ILE A 100 -20.46 10.37 -23.21
C ILE A 100 -19.72 11.72 -23.29
N GLY A 101 -18.44 11.71 -23.72
CA GLY A 101 -17.66 12.92 -23.98
C GLY A 101 -17.17 13.67 -22.75
N ILE A 102 -17.15 13.02 -21.56
CA ILE A 102 -16.65 13.63 -20.32
C ILE A 102 -15.14 13.52 -20.22
N VAL A 103 -14.54 12.50 -20.83
CA VAL A 103 -13.11 12.21 -20.86
C VAL A 103 -12.71 11.91 -22.30
N ASP A 104 -11.58 12.46 -22.76
CA ASP A 104 -11.10 12.27 -24.13
C ASP A 104 -10.42 10.91 -24.35
N HIS A 105 -9.80 10.37 -23.30
CA HIS A 105 -9.01 9.15 -23.37
C HIS A 105 -9.89 7.89 -23.37
N ARG A 106 -9.99 7.23 -24.54
CA ARG A 106 -10.72 5.96 -24.67
C ARG A 106 -9.87 4.77 -24.26
N ILE A 107 -10.42 3.93 -23.40
CA ILE A 107 -9.79 2.68 -22.95
C ILE A 107 -10.22 1.52 -23.86
N SER A 108 -9.26 0.69 -24.28
CA SER A 108 -9.51 -0.50 -25.10
C SER A 108 -10.14 -1.63 -24.26
N TRP A 109 -10.97 -2.44 -24.92
CA TRP A 109 -11.56 -3.63 -24.30
C TRP A 109 -10.49 -4.63 -23.85
N SER A 110 -9.36 -4.75 -24.62
CA SER A 110 -8.24 -5.58 -24.24
C SER A 110 -7.59 -5.14 -22.92
N PHE A 111 -7.45 -3.83 -22.73
CA PHE A 111 -6.93 -3.30 -21.45
C PHE A 111 -7.88 -3.60 -20.28
N VAL A 112 -9.18 -3.44 -20.48
CA VAL A 112 -10.18 -3.78 -19.46
C VAL A 112 -10.18 -5.26 -19.14
N GLY A 113 -10.11 -6.14 -20.15
CA GLY A 113 -10.05 -7.58 -19.96
C GLY A 113 -8.81 -8.00 -19.15
N LEU A 114 -7.61 -7.47 -19.48
CA LEU A 114 -6.40 -7.71 -18.72
C LEU A 114 -6.49 -7.15 -17.29
N SER A 115 -7.13 -5.99 -17.12
CA SER A 115 -7.33 -5.38 -15.80
C SER A 115 -8.26 -6.23 -14.94
N LEU A 116 -9.34 -6.80 -15.48
CA LEU A 116 -10.27 -7.67 -14.74
C LEU A 116 -9.59 -8.89 -14.11
N ILE A 117 -8.51 -9.38 -14.72
CA ILE A 117 -7.71 -10.51 -14.21
C ILE A 117 -6.40 -10.05 -13.55
N TYR A 118 -6.31 -8.75 -13.20
CA TYR A 118 -5.15 -8.15 -12.56
C TYR A 118 -3.81 -8.31 -13.32
N LEU A 119 -3.85 -8.21 -14.66
CA LEU A 119 -2.67 -8.21 -15.53
C LEU A 119 -2.38 -6.83 -16.14
N SER A 120 -2.92 -5.75 -15.57
CA SER A 120 -2.69 -4.39 -16.06
C SER A 120 -1.22 -3.96 -15.99
N ASN A 121 -0.41 -4.55 -15.14
CA ASN A 121 1.02 -4.28 -15.01
C ASN A 121 1.90 -5.00 -16.04
N VAL A 122 1.36 -5.91 -16.82
CA VAL A 122 2.07 -6.72 -17.84
C VAL A 122 1.42 -6.62 -19.21
N THR A 123 0.61 -5.60 -19.47
CA THR A 123 -0.15 -5.43 -20.72
C THR A 123 0.74 -5.38 -21.95
N ASN A 124 1.99 -4.91 -21.84
CA ASN A 124 2.94 -4.84 -22.94
C ASN A 124 3.25 -6.21 -23.54
N PHE A 125 3.21 -7.30 -22.77
CA PHE A 125 3.36 -8.67 -23.30
C PHE A 125 2.23 -9.09 -24.22
N PHE A 126 1.08 -8.39 -24.16
CA PHE A 126 -0.08 -8.64 -25.00
C PHE A 126 -0.24 -7.58 -26.10
N GLY A 127 0.77 -6.73 -26.32
CA GLY A 127 0.71 -5.64 -27.29
C GLY A 127 -0.28 -4.51 -26.91
N VAL A 128 -0.66 -4.43 -25.64
CA VAL A 128 -1.60 -3.43 -25.13
C VAL A 128 -0.83 -2.41 -24.29
N ALA A 129 -0.94 -1.12 -24.63
CA ALA A 129 -0.34 -0.06 -23.83
C ALA A 129 -1.05 0.09 -22.48
N MET A 130 -0.31 0.57 -21.46
CA MET A 130 -0.89 0.99 -20.18
C MET A 130 -1.78 2.21 -20.40
N GLN A 131 -3.08 2.08 -20.09
CA GLN A 131 -4.07 3.13 -20.38
C GLN A 131 -4.60 3.83 -19.12
N TYR A 132 -4.37 3.26 -17.93
CA TYR A 132 -4.73 3.90 -16.67
C TYR A 132 -3.70 3.55 -15.59
N GLY A 133 -2.83 4.52 -15.28
CA GLY A 133 -1.66 4.34 -14.43
C GLY A 133 -1.93 3.63 -13.10
N PRO A 134 -2.88 4.07 -12.24
CA PRO A 134 -3.05 3.47 -10.91
C PRO A 134 -3.29 1.95 -10.88
N LEU A 135 -3.71 1.34 -11.98
CA LEU A 135 -4.04 -0.11 -12.00
C LEU A 135 -2.81 -1.02 -11.96
N TRP A 136 -1.62 -0.56 -12.38
CA TRP A 136 -0.43 -1.41 -12.38
C TRP A 136 -0.04 -1.86 -10.96
N SER A 137 -0.04 -0.94 -10.00
CA SER A 137 0.38 -1.25 -8.63
C SER A 137 -0.66 -2.10 -7.90
N LEU A 138 -1.95 -1.88 -8.20
CA LEU A 138 -3.02 -2.74 -7.69
C LEU A 138 -2.88 -4.18 -8.24
N ALA A 139 -2.54 -4.34 -9.52
CA ALA A 139 -2.26 -5.66 -10.08
C ALA A 139 -1.11 -6.37 -9.34
N VAL A 140 -0.03 -5.67 -9.03
CA VAL A 140 1.09 -6.21 -8.24
C VAL A 140 0.61 -6.67 -6.86
N GLU A 141 -0.20 -5.87 -6.16
CA GLU A 141 -0.74 -6.23 -4.85
C GLU A 141 -1.67 -7.46 -4.94
N GLU A 142 -2.59 -7.49 -5.91
CA GLU A 142 -3.54 -8.60 -6.05
C GLU A 142 -2.84 -9.91 -6.45
N GLN A 143 -1.82 -9.87 -7.30
CA GLN A 143 -0.98 -11.02 -7.59
C GLN A 143 -0.26 -11.54 -6.33
N PHE A 144 0.25 -10.64 -5.50
CA PHE A 144 0.79 -11.02 -4.19
C PHE A 144 -0.28 -11.63 -3.28
N TYR A 145 -1.48 -11.05 -3.21
CA TYR A 145 -2.58 -11.58 -2.40
C TYR A 145 -3.07 -12.95 -2.88
N LEU A 146 -2.94 -13.24 -4.17
CA LEU A 146 -3.28 -14.55 -4.73
C LEU A 146 -2.27 -15.64 -4.32
N LEU A 147 -0.98 -15.34 -4.34
CA LEU A 147 0.09 -16.33 -4.16
C LEU A 147 0.55 -16.45 -2.70
N TRP A 148 0.66 -15.32 -1.98
CA TRP A 148 1.26 -15.27 -0.65
C TRP A 148 0.53 -16.08 0.42
N PRO A 149 -0.81 -16.19 0.43
CA PRO A 149 -1.52 -17.05 1.39
C PRO A 149 -1.10 -18.51 1.30
N ALA A 150 -0.83 -19.02 0.09
CA ALA A 150 -0.35 -20.39 -0.09
C ALA A 150 1.06 -20.58 0.49
N ALA A 151 1.95 -19.61 0.27
CA ALA A 151 3.29 -19.62 0.87
C ALA A 151 3.21 -19.61 2.41
N VAL A 152 2.42 -18.70 3.01
CA VAL A 152 2.26 -18.62 4.46
C VAL A 152 1.66 -19.90 5.04
N ARG A 153 0.67 -20.50 4.37
CA ARG A 153 0.00 -21.72 4.85
C ARG A 153 0.94 -22.92 4.87
N ASN A 154 1.74 -23.10 3.83
CA ASN A 154 2.49 -24.33 3.58
C ASN A 154 3.95 -24.28 4.06
N LEU A 155 4.57 -23.11 4.15
CA LEU A 155 5.97 -22.97 4.55
C LEU A 155 6.12 -22.82 6.06
N SER A 156 7.25 -23.30 6.59
CA SER A 156 7.71 -22.93 7.94
C SER A 156 8.05 -21.44 8.01
N GLN A 157 8.09 -20.85 9.21
CA GLN A 157 8.45 -19.44 9.34
C GLN A 157 9.85 -19.12 8.78
N ARG A 158 10.82 -20.04 8.93
CA ARG A 158 12.18 -19.89 8.36
C ARG A 158 12.13 -19.91 6.83
N ALA A 159 11.45 -20.89 6.23
CA ALA A 159 11.31 -20.99 4.79
C ALA A 159 10.55 -19.77 4.21
N LEU A 160 9.52 -19.29 4.90
CA LEU A 160 8.78 -18.09 4.51
C LEU A 160 9.67 -16.84 4.55
N ALA A 161 10.51 -16.70 5.57
CA ALA A 161 11.49 -15.61 5.65
C ALA A 161 12.51 -15.68 4.51
N PHE A 162 13.03 -16.87 4.18
CA PHE A 162 13.91 -17.06 3.02
C PHE A 162 13.20 -16.74 1.69
N CYS A 163 11.95 -17.14 1.53
CA CYS A 163 11.16 -16.80 0.34
C CYS A 163 11.00 -15.27 0.20
N ALA A 164 10.62 -14.58 1.29
CA ALA A 164 10.52 -13.12 1.28
C ALA A 164 11.87 -12.44 1.02
N LEU A 165 12.96 -12.96 1.61
CA LEU A 165 14.31 -12.44 1.38
C LEU A 165 14.76 -12.65 -0.07
N ALA A 166 14.46 -13.82 -0.66
CA ALA A 166 14.76 -14.10 -2.06
C ALA A 166 14.05 -13.12 -3.00
N VAL A 167 12.77 -12.80 -2.76
CA VAL A 167 12.04 -11.76 -3.50
C VAL A 167 12.67 -10.38 -3.28
N PHE A 168 12.99 -10.03 -2.03
CA PHE A 168 13.58 -8.73 -1.68
C PHE A 168 14.92 -8.50 -2.37
N LEU A 169 15.79 -9.51 -2.46
CA LEU A 169 17.09 -9.43 -3.13
C LEU A 169 16.98 -9.66 -4.66
N GLY A 170 16.04 -10.47 -5.09
CA GLY A 170 15.81 -10.80 -6.49
C GLY A 170 15.35 -9.61 -7.33
N CYS A 171 14.44 -8.77 -6.81
CA CYS A 171 13.94 -7.62 -7.54
C CYS A 171 15.05 -6.63 -7.95
N PRO A 172 15.94 -6.14 -7.06
CA PRO A 172 17.04 -5.27 -7.47
C PRO A 172 18.03 -5.95 -8.42
N LEU A 173 18.25 -7.26 -8.27
CA LEU A 173 19.08 -8.02 -9.21
C LEU A 173 18.46 -8.09 -10.61
N LEU A 174 17.16 -8.38 -10.71
CA LEU A 174 16.44 -8.39 -11.98
C LEU A 174 16.42 -7.01 -12.65
N ARG A 175 16.27 -5.92 -11.85
CA ARG A 175 16.40 -4.55 -12.38
C ARG A 175 17.80 -4.25 -12.89
N ALA A 176 18.85 -4.73 -12.21
CA ALA A 176 20.22 -4.59 -12.67
C ALA A 176 20.45 -5.33 -14.01
N ILE A 177 19.96 -6.57 -14.11
CA ILE A 177 20.04 -7.37 -15.33
C ILE A 177 19.28 -6.66 -16.46
N ALA A 178 18.02 -6.26 -16.25
CA ALA A 178 17.24 -5.55 -17.25
C ALA A 178 17.94 -4.29 -17.76
N PHE A 179 18.52 -3.49 -16.86
CA PHE A 179 19.30 -2.31 -17.23
C PHE A 179 20.52 -2.65 -18.07
N ALA A 180 21.27 -3.69 -17.69
CA ALA A 180 22.46 -4.12 -18.43
C ALA A 180 22.14 -4.59 -19.88
N TYR A 181 20.91 -5.12 -20.09
CA TYR A 181 20.42 -5.50 -21.43
C TYR A 181 19.65 -4.38 -22.15
N GLY A 182 19.72 -3.15 -21.68
CA GLY A 182 19.08 -1.99 -22.34
C GLY A 182 17.57 -1.89 -22.15
N HIS A 183 16.99 -2.61 -21.16
CA HIS A 183 15.57 -2.56 -20.80
C HIS A 183 15.34 -1.82 -19.47
N PRO A 184 15.71 -0.54 -19.32
CA PRO A 184 15.77 0.12 -18.01
C PRO A 184 14.42 0.55 -17.44
N ALA A 185 13.36 0.54 -18.22
CA ALA A 185 12.18 1.36 -17.93
C ALA A 185 10.97 0.60 -17.37
N GLU A 186 10.97 -0.74 -17.38
CA GLU A 186 9.72 -1.47 -17.09
C GLU A 186 9.61 -1.90 -15.63
N VAL A 187 9.61 -0.90 -14.75
CA VAL A 187 9.44 -1.06 -13.29
C VAL A 187 8.00 -1.36 -12.83
N TRP A 188 7.11 -1.71 -13.75
CA TRP A 188 5.71 -2.04 -13.43
C TRP A 188 5.52 -3.53 -13.11
N TYR A 189 6.44 -4.38 -13.56
CA TYR A 189 6.33 -5.83 -13.42
C TYR A 189 6.49 -6.25 -11.96
N THR A 190 5.66 -7.19 -11.51
CA THR A 190 5.65 -7.69 -10.13
C THR A 190 7.04 -8.14 -9.68
N TRP A 191 7.77 -8.88 -10.54
CA TRP A 191 9.13 -9.34 -10.23
C TRP A 191 10.19 -8.23 -10.20
N MET A 192 9.84 -7.01 -10.61
CA MET A 192 10.71 -5.82 -10.53
C MET A 192 10.45 -4.96 -9.29
N VAL A 193 9.25 -5.05 -8.66
CA VAL A 193 8.83 -4.11 -7.61
C VAL A 193 8.31 -4.79 -6.34
N ALA A 194 8.20 -6.12 -6.32
CA ALA A 194 7.69 -6.85 -5.15
C ALA A 194 8.61 -6.77 -3.92
N ASP A 195 9.82 -6.21 -4.03
CA ASP A 195 10.72 -5.97 -2.90
C ASP A 195 10.10 -5.08 -1.81
N GLY A 196 9.17 -4.17 -2.16
CA GLY A 196 8.39 -3.42 -1.18
C GLY A 196 7.46 -4.32 -0.35
N LEU A 197 6.70 -5.21 -1.02
CA LEU A 197 5.83 -6.19 -0.35
C LEU A 197 6.68 -7.18 0.49
N ALA A 198 7.81 -7.63 -0.06
CA ALA A 198 8.72 -8.55 0.62
C ALA A 198 9.34 -7.93 1.88
N SER A 199 9.77 -6.66 1.84
CA SER A 199 10.35 -5.97 3.00
C SER A 199 9.33 -5.82 4.15
N GLY A 200 8.08 -5.47 3.82
CA GLY A 200 6.99 -5.45 4.78
C GLY A 200 6.69 -6.84 5.35
N SER A 201 6.70 -7.88 4.52
CA SER A 201 6.53 -9.27 4.96
C SER A 201 7.66 -9.73 5.87
N LEU A 202 8.90 -9.38 5.57
CA LEU A 202 10.06 -9.66 6.43
C LEU A 202 9.90 -8.99 7.80
N LEU A 203 9.48 -7.73 7.85
CA LEU A 203 9.20 -7.07 9.12
C LEU A 203 8.10 -7.79 9.91
N ALA A 204 7.01 -8.23 9.26
CA ALA A 204 5.92 -8.96 9.91
C ALA A 204 6.38 -10.31 10.49
N ILE A 205 7.25 -11.03 9.81
CA ILE A 205 7.84 -12.27 10.28
C ILE A 205 8.82 -11.99 11.42
N SER A 206 9.75 -11.04 11.20
CA SER A 206 10.80 -10.71 12.16
C SER A 206 10.25 -10.15 13.47
N SER A 207 9.19 -9.37 13.45
CA SER A 207 8.52 -8.87 14.66
C SER A 207 7.91 -9.98 15.54
N ARG A 208 7.78 -11.19 15.02
CA ARG A 208 7.28 -12.38 15.73
C ARG A 208 8.37 -13.39 16.08
N THR A 209 9.60 -13.17 15.63
CA THR A 209 10.71 -14.13 15.80
C THR A 209 11.94 -13.53 16.45
N ILE A 210 12.53 -12.50 15.88
CA ILE A 210 13.82 -11.89 16.30
C ILE A 210 13.71 -10.46 16.81
N LEU A 211 12.70 -9.69 16.36
CA LEU A 211 12.46 -8.31 16.77
C LEU A 211 11.31 -8.24 17.79
N THR A 212 11.29 -9.15 18.77
CA THR A 212 10.18 -9.32 19.71
C THR A 212 10.17 -8.28 20.83
N ASP A 213 11.35 -7.72 21.16
CA ASP A 213 11.49 -6.69 22.19
C ASP A 213 11.63 -5.28 21.60
N ARG A 214 11.33 -4.26 22.42
CA ARG A 214 11.36 -2.86 21.99
C ARG A 214 12.76 -2.38 21.60
N ARG A 215 13.81 -2.95 22.21
CA ARG A 215 15.19 -2.53 21.97
C ARG A 215 15.67 -3.01 20.60
N SER A 216 15.47 -4.29 20.28
CA SER A 216 15.82 -4.87 18.98
C SER A 216 15.07 -4.18 17.84
N MET A 217 13.77 -3.96 17.99
CA MET A 217 12.95 -3.23 17.00
C MET A 217 13.44 -1.78 16.84
N LYS A 218 13.82 -1.09 17.93
CA LYS A 218 14.36 0.27 17.86
C LYS A 218 15.67 0.33 17.06
N TRP A 219 16.60 -0.55 17.35
CA TRP A 219 17.88 -0.59 16.65
C TRP A 219 17.74 -0.98 15.19
N PHE A 220 16.89 -1.97 14.90
CA PHE A 220 16.55 -2.34 13.52
C PHE A 220 15.98 -1.15 12.75
N SER A 221 14.97 -0.48 13.30
CA SER A 221 14.34 0.67 12.66
C SER A 221 15.32 1.82 12.44
N ALA A 222 16.14 2.13 13.45
CA ALA A 222 17.16 3.16 13.34
C ALA A 222 18.19 2.82 12.26
N LEU A 223 18.66 1.56 12.21
CA LEU A 223 19.61 1.11 11.18
C LEU A 223 18.99 1.22 9.77
N CYS A 224 17.76 0.75 9.57
CA CYS A 224 17.07 0.88 8.28
C CYS A 224 16.96 2.34 7.84
N ILE A 225 16.58 3.24 8.74
CA ILE A 225 16.41 4.67 8.42
C ILE A 225 17.77 5.30 8.13
N THR A 226 18.76 5.15 9.02
CA THR A 226 20.05 5.84 8.88
C THR A 226 20.84 5.31 7.69
N ALA A 227 20.90 4.00 7.48
CA ALA A 227 21.58 3.40 6.33
C ALA A 227 20.92 3.83 5.02
N SER A 228 19.58 3.80 4.93
CA SER A 228 18.87 4.23 3.72
C SER A 228 19.10 5.70 3.44
N LEU A 229 18.95 6.59 4.42
CA LEU A 229 19.18 8.02 4.23
C LEU A 229 20.63 8.33 3.82
N LEU A 230 21.61 7.66 4.42
CA LEU A 230 23.00 7.81 4.02
C LEU A 230 23.23 7.37 2.58
N LEU A 231 22.75 6.19 2.19
CA LEU A 231 22.92 5.68 0.83
C LEU A 231 22.12 6.52 -0.20
N ILE A 232 20.95 7.03 0.17
CA ILE A 232 20.19 7.96 -0.66
C ILE A 232 20.97 9.28 -0.85
N ALA A 233 21.53 9.84 0.22
CA ALA A 233 22.33 11.06 0.15
C ALA A 233 23.60 10.88 -0.71
N LEU A 234 24.32 9.76 -0.51
CA LEU A 234 25.47 9.40 -1.36
C LEU A 234 25.05 9.22 -2.83
N GLY A 235 23.96 8.49 -3.07
CA GLY A 235 23.43 8.31 -4.41
C GLY A 235 23.04 9.64 -5.09
N ALA A 236 22.44 10.56 -4.36
CA ALA A 236 22.13 11.90 -4.84
C ALA A 236 23.41 12.69 -5.18
N ARG A 237 24.44 12.60 -4.31
CA ARG A 237 25.75 13.27 -4.52
C ARG A 237 26.47 12.81 -5.80
N PHE A 238 26.34 11.51 -6.12
CA PHE A 238 26.98 10.91 -7.29
C PHE A 238 26.05 10.78 -8.52
N GLY A 239 24.88 11.40 -8.49
CA GLY A 239 23.91 11.39 -9.60
C GLY A 239 23.28 10.02 -9.88
N THR A 240 23.45 9.03 -8.97
CA THR A 240 22.91 7.68 -9.15
C THR A 240 21.40 7.59 -8.87
N LEU A 241 20.81 8.62 -8.25
CA LEU A 241 19.38 8.70 -7.92
C LEU A 241 18.62 9.66 -8.84
N SER A 242 18.97 9.67 -10.12
CA SER A 242 18.18 10.42 -11.11
C SER A 242 16.70 10.03 -11.07
N PRO A 243 15.75 10.99 -11.19
CA PRO A 243 14.34 10.69 -10.98
C PRO A 243 13.79 9.65 -11.96
N VAL A 244 13.87 9.78 -13.24
CA VAL A 244 13.44 8.77 -14.26
C VAL A 244 13.83 9.27 -15.65
N PRO A 245 14.34 8.43 -16.54
CA PRO A 245 14.80 7.04 -16.32
C PRO A 245 16.12 6.99 -15.54
N PRO A 246 16.46 5.84 -14.92
CA PRO A 246 17.75 5.69 -14.25
C PRO A 246 18.88 5.73 -15.27
N THR A 247 19.93 6.50 -14.95
CA THR A 247 21.10 6.68 -15.83
C THR A 247 22.26 5.77 -15.46
N THR A 248 22.17 5.08 -14.33
CA THR A 248 23.23 4.21 -13.79
C THR A 248 22.68 2.86 -13.37
N LEU A 249 23.53 1.82 -13.40
CA LEU A 249 23.20 0.49 -12.93
C LEU A 249 22.73 0.49 -11.45
N LEU A 250 23.44 1.23 -10.59
CA LEU A 250 23.07 1.34 -9.17
C LEU A 250 21.72 2.06 -9.00
N GLY A 251 21.46 3.11 -9.76
CA GLY A 251 20.18 3.81 -9.74
C GLY A 251 19.03 2.92 -10.18
N ALA A 252 19.21 2.17 -11.26
CA ALA A 252 18.22 1.22 -11.77
C ALA A 252 17.94 0.11 -10.75
N SER A 253 18.99 -0.46 -10.15
CA SER A 253 18.91 -1.59 -9.23
C SER A 253 18.35 -1.20 -7.87
N LEU A 254 18.99 -0.25 -7.17
CA LEU A 254 18.82 -0.06 -5.73
C LEU A 254 17.86 1.06 -5.33
N ARG A 255 17.55 2.02 -6.21
CA ARG A 255 16.74 3.19 -5.84
C ARG A 255 15.43 2.81 -5.14
N TRP A 256 14.64 1.91 -5.71
CA TRP A 256 13.38 1.47 -5.13
C TRP A 256 13.58 0.72 -3.80
N THR A 257 14.57 -0.18 -3.76
CA THR A 257 14.88 -0.97 -2.57
C THR A 257 15.30 -0.09 -1.39
N LEU A 258 16.10 0.95 -1.63
CA LEU A 258 16.52 1.88 -0.56
C LEU A 258 15.32 2.59 0.08
N PHE A 259 14.36 3.05 -0.73
CA PHE A 259 13.12 3.63 -0.20
C PHE A 259 12.25 2.58 0.51
N ASN A 260 12.18 1.35 0.02
CA ASN A 260 11.46 0.27 0.70
C ASN A 260 12.07 -0.04 2.08
N VAL A 261 13.40 -0.06 2.21
CA VAL A 261 14.09 -0.21 3.49
C VAL A 261 13.83 0.97 4.42
N LEU A 262 13.88 2.20 3.90
CA LEU A 262 13.52 3.42 4.64
C LEU A 262 12.09 3.31 5.22
N PHE A 263 11.13 2.96 4.39
CA PHE A 263 9.73 2.81 4.81
C PHE A 263 9.51 1.66 5.79
N THR A 264 10.28 0.58 5.66
CA THR A 264 10.27 -0.52 6.63
C THR A 264 10.76 -0.04 8.01
N GLY A 265 11.82 0.76 8.06
CA GLY A 265 12.29 1.40 9.29
C GLY A 265 11.29 2.41 9.87
N MET A 266 10.64 3.22 9.02
CA MET A 266 9.58 4.13 9.43
C MET A 266 8.37 3.39 9.99
N LEU A 267 7.98 2.28 9.37
CA LEU A 267 6.90 1.42 9.87
C LEU A 267 7.25 0.82 11.24
N GLY A 268 8.46 0.27 11.41
CA GLY A 268 8.93 -0.23 12.71
C GLY A 268 8.91 0.86 13.78
N THR A 269 9.33 2.09 13.45
CA THR A 269 9.27 3.25 14.35
C THR A 269 7.82 3.62 14.70
N ALA A 270 6.91 3.62 13.72
CA ALA A 270 5.50 3.91 13.95
C ALA A 270 4.84 2.90 14.91
N LEU A 271 5.19 1.62 14.77
CA LEU A 271 4.72 0.56 15.68
C LEU A 271 5.24 0.78 17.12
N LEU A 272 6.53 1.13 17.27
CA LEU A 272 7.13 1.44 18.58
C LEU A 272 6.48 2.64 19.24
N LEU A 273 6.26 3.72 18.50
CA LEU A 273 5.65 4.95 19.00
C LEU A 273 4.16 4.76 19.29
N GLY A 274 3.44 4.00 18.45
CA GLY A 274 2.04 3.65 18.64
C GLY A 274 1.76 2.87 19.92
N ALA A 275 2.74 2.08 20.37
CA ALA A 275 2.68 1.33 21.64
C ALA A 275 3.26 2.09 22.84
N SER A 276 3.48 3.40 22.71
CA SER A 276 4.11 4.23 23.75
C SER A 276 3.27 5.47 24.08
N GLY A 277 3.68 6.22 25.11
CA GLY A 277 3.09 7.53 25.43
C GLY A 277 3.22 8.58 24.32
N TRP A 278 4.10 8.35 23.33
CA TRP A 278 4.30 9.19 22.16
C TRP A 278 3.36 8.86 21.00
N ALA A 279 2.34 8.05 21.23
CA ALA A 279 1.38 7.64 20.19
C ALA A 279 0.73 8.84 19.45
N ARG A 280 0.55 9.99 20.11
CA ARG A 280 0.00 11.22 19.48
C ARG A 280 0.84 11.73 18.31
N ILE A 281 2.16 11.46 18.28
CA ILE A 281 3.03 11.88 17.16
C ILE A 281 2.65 11.15 15.87
N VAL A 282 2.35 9.85 15.97
CA VAL A 282 2.05 8.99 14.83
C VAL A 282 0.55 8.79 14.60
N ARG A 283 -0.32 9.27 15.48
CA ARG A 283 -1.79 9.17 15.35
C ARG A 283 -2.38 10.54 15.03
N ARG A 284 -2.27 10.95 13.77
CA ARG A 284 -2.77 12.24 13.29
C ARG A 284 -4.16 12.08 12.67
N PRO A 285 -5.22 12.69 13.23
CA PRO A 285 -6.62 12.47 12.79
C PRO A 285 -6.83 12.77 11.31
N VAL A 286 -6.26 13.87 10.81
CA VAL A 286 -6.36 14.24 9.39
C VAL A 286 -5.73 13.17 8.49
N LEU A 287 -4.53 12.67 8.84
CA LEU A 287 -3.88 11.62 8.05
C LEU A 287 -4.62 10.28 8.17
N GLN A 288 -5.19 9.97 9.34
CA GLN A 288 -6.04 8.79 9.51
C GLN A 288 -7.31 8.85 8.67
N PHE A 289 -7.91 10.03 8.54
CA PHE A 289 -9.03 10.25 7.63
C PHE A 289 -8.63 9.89 6.19
N PHE A 290 -7.53 10.45 5.67
CA PHE A 290 -7.02 10.10 4.34
C PHE A 290 -6.63 8.63 4.23
N GLY A 291 -6.06 8.04 5.28
CA GLY A 291 -5.77 6.61 5.35
C GLY A 291 -7.02 5.74 5.25
N GLY A 292 -8.13 6.18 5.86
CA GLY A 292 -9.43 5.50 5.82
C GLY A 292 -10.07 5.46 4.43
N ILE A 293 -9.88 6.52 3.64
CA ILE A 293 -10.41 6.64 2.27
C ILE A 293 -9.35 6.35 1.20
N SER A 294 -8.13 5.96 1.60
CA SER A 294 -6.96 5.87 0.71
C SER A 294 -7.17 4.96 -0.50
N TYR A 295 -7.92 3.87 -0.36
CA TYR A 295 -8.18 2.94 -1.45
C TYR A 295 -9.06 3.57 -2.55
N GLY A 296 -10.22 4.10 -2.20
CA GLY A 296 -11.10 4.78 -3.14
C GLY A 296 -10.41 5.99 -3.80
N LEU A 297 -9.71 6.80 -2.98
CA LEU A 297 -8.98 7.97 -3.46
C LEU A 297 -7.85 7.58 -4.44
N TYR A 298 -7.11 6.49 -4.14
CA TYR A 298 -6.09 5.97 -5.03
C TYR A 298 -6.66 5.53 -6.39
N LEU A 299 -7.81 4.89 -6.39
CA LEU A 299 -8.45 4.42 -7.62
C LEU A 299 -8.88 5.57 -8.53
N ILE A 300 -9.46 6.64 -7.98
CA ILE A 300 -10.19 7.63 -8.79
C ILE A 300 -9.44 8.94 -9.04
N HIS A 301 -8.37 9.24 -8.28
CA HIS A 301 -7.77 10.59 -8.31
C HIS A 301 -7.33 11.04 -9.70
N THR A 302 -6.72 10.16 -10.51
CA THR A 302 -6.29 10.52 -11.87
C THR A 302 -7.47 10.78 -12.79
N LEU A 303 -8.52 9.96 -12.72
CA LEU A 303 -9.76 10.18 -13.47
C LEU A 303 -10.43 11.50 -13.08
N VAL A 304 -10.48 11.80 -11.78
CA VAL A 304 -11.07 13.06 -11.30
C VAL A 304 -10.22 14.26 -11.72
N PHE A 305 -8.89 14.15 -11.69
CA PHE A 305 -8.01 15.21 -12.21
C PHE A 305 -8.22 15.44 -13.71
N GLU A 306 -8.43 14.39 -14.49
CA GLU A 306 -8.73 14.50 -15.93
C GLU A 306 -10.09 15.19 -16.15
N VAL A 307 -11.15 14.71 -15.51
CA VAL A 307 -12.49 15.29 -15.59
C VAL A 307 -12.51 16.75 -15.13
N THR A 308 -11.96 17.05 -13.97
CA THR A 308 -11.94 18.42 -13.43
C THR A 308 -11.05 19.34 -14.28
N GLY A 309 -9.96 18.81 -14.84
CA GLY A 309 -9.11 19.54 -15.80
C GLY A 309 -9.89 19.96 -17.04
N HIS A 310 -10.71 19.08 -17.59
CA HIS A 310 -11.53 19.38 -18.75
C HIS A 310 -12.55 20.50 -18.49
N PHE A 311 -13.18 20.54 -17.33
CA PHE A 311 -14.19 21.56 -16.99
C PHE A 311 -13.63 22.79 -16.26
N ALA A 312 -12.72 22.61 -15.32
CA ALA A 312 -12.24 23.69 -14.48
C ALA A 312 -11.24 24.63 -15.20
N VAL A 313 -10.44 24.09 -16.13
CA VAL A 313 -9.46 24.91 -16.87
C VAL A 313 -10.10 26.02 -17.68
N PRO A 314 -11.15 25.80 -18.50
CA PRO A 314 -11.82 26.89 -19.24
C PRO A 314 -12.41 27.96 -18.32
N VAL A 315 -12.99 27.57 -17.19
CA VAL A 315 -13.56 28.49 -16.20
C VAL A 315 -12.44 29.30 -15.54
N ALA A 316 -11.37 28.65 -15.11
CA ALA A 316 -10.20 29.30 -14.50
C ALA A 316 -9.52 30.25 -15.48
N MET A 317 -9.41 29.90 -16.76
CA MET A 317 -8.88 30.80 -17.79
C MET A 317 -9.75 32.05 -17.98
N ARG A 318 -11.06 31.92 -17.95
CA ARG A 318 -11.98 33.07 -18.01
C ARG A 318 -11.80 33.99 -16.79
N LEU A 319 -11.71 33.42 -15.58
CA LEU A 319 -11.48 34.16 -14.36
C LEU A 319 -10.08 34.81 -14.33
N ALA A 320 -9.05 34.12 -14.79
CA ALA A 320 -7.69 34.66 -14.84
C ALA A 320 -7.56 35.84 -15.83
N ARG A 321 -8.28 35.80 -16.93
CA ARG A 321 -8.35 36.96 -17.89
C ARG A 321 -9.00 38.21 -17.25
N LEU A 322 -9.85 38.00 -16.25
CA LEU A 322 -10.53 39.08 -15.54
C LEU A 322 -9.73 39.65 -14.36
N THR A 323 -8.72 38.94 -13.84
CA THR A 323 -8.10 39.29 -12.56
C THR A 323 -6.59 39.51 -12.57
N VAL A 324 -5.80 38.96 -13.53
CA VAL A 324 -4.32 39.01 -13.40
C VAL A 324 -3.62 39.11 -14.76
N GLN A 325 -2.90 40.19 -14.97
CA GLN A 325 -1.84 40.33 -15.98
C GLN A 325 -0.53 39.89 -15.31
N GLY A 326 -0.08 38.64 -15.47
CA GLY A 326 1.27 38.25 -15.07
C GLY A 326 1.49 36.83 -14.54
N ASP A 327 0.70 36.33 -13.58
CA ASP A 327 0.96 35.04 -12.90
C ASP A 327 -0.04 33.91 -13.27
N ALA A 328 -0.65 34.01 -14.43
CA ALA A 328 -1.68 33.08 -14.92
C ALA A 328 -1.29 31.57 -14.83
N PRO A 329 -0.05 31.13 -15.14
CA PRO A 329 0.29 29.71 -15.12
C PRO A 329 0.22 29.08 -13.73
N LEU A 330 0.79 29.72 -12.71
CA LEU A 330 0.81 29.17 -11.35
C LEU A 330 -0.60 29.10 -10.74
N THR A 331 -1.38 30.17 -10.90
CA THR A 331 -2.77 30.23 -10.41
C THR A 331 -3.61 29.13 -11.02
N LEU A 332 -3.51 28.89 -12.32
CA LEU A 332 -4.22 27.81 -13.02
C LEU A 332 -3.82 26.41 -12.53
N ILE A 333 -2.53 26.17 -12.31
CA ILE A 333 -2.01 24.92 -11.76
C ILE A 333 -2.60 24.67 -10.36
N LEU A 334 -2.57 25.68 -9.50
CA LEU A 334 -3.09 25.57 -8.14
C LEU A 334 -4.61 25.35 -8.14
N ILE A 335 -5.38 26.11 -8.93
CA ILE A 335 -6.83 25.93 -9.04
C ILE A 335 -7.16 24.51 -9.51
N ARG A 336 -6.50 24.06 -10.59
CA ARG A 336 -6.69 22.69 -11.11
C ARG A 336 -6.41 21.64 -10.02
N PHE A 337 -5.30 21.79 -9.31
CA PHE A 337 -4.94 20.87 -8.24
C PHE A 337 -5.97 20.86 -7.12
N PHE A 338 -6.30 22.04 -6.56
CA PHE A 338 -7.22 22.12 -5.42
C PHE A 338 -8.63 21.66 -5.78
N VAL A 339 -9.17 22.05 -6.94
CA VAL A 339 -10.48 21.58 -7.40
C VAL A 339 -10.48 20.06 -7.57
N GLY A 340 -9.47 19.51 -8.24
CA GLY A 340 -9.35 18.07 -8.45
C GLY A 340 -9.14 17.29 -7.15
N ALA A 341 -8.26 17.76 -6.26
CA ALA A 341 -7.98 17.10 -4.99
C ALA A 341 -9.19 17.12 -4.04
N VAL A 342 -9.89 18.25 -3.95
CA VAL A 342 -11.13 18.35 -3.15
C VAL A 342 -12.22 17.46 -3.74
N ALA A 343 -12.45 17.51 -5.05
CA ALA A 343 -13.44 16.67 -5.72
C ALA A 343 -13.12 15.17 -5.52
N ALA A 344 -11.87 14.75 -5.74
CA ALA A 344 -11.45 13.36 -5.54
C ALA A 344 -11.63 12.92 -4.08
N THR A 345 -11.29 13.77 -3.12
CA THR A 345 -11.47 13.49 -1.69
C THR A 345 -12.95 13.35 -1.32
N LEU A 346 -13.81 14.23 -1.81
CA LEU A 346 -15.25 14.16 -1.56
C LEU A 346 -15.86 12.91 -2.18
N ILE A 347 -15.54 12.60 -3.44
CA ILE A 347 -16.03 11.39 -4.12
C ILE A 347 -15.55 10.14 -3.39
N ALA A 348 -14.28 10.07 -3.00
CA ALA A 348 -13.73 8.93 -2.25
C ALA A 348 -14.39 8.78 -0.87
N PHE A 349 -14.65 9.88 -0.18
CA PHE A 349 -15.36 9.87 1.11
C PHE A 349 -16.81 9.38 0.95
N LEU A 350 -17.55 9.90 -0.03
CA LEU A 350 -18.93 9.49 -0.31
C LEU A 350 -18.99 8.03 -0.77
N SER A 351 -18.08 7.62 -1.66
CA SER A 351 -17.93 6.22 -2.06
C SER A 351 -17.68 5.32 -0.86
N ARG A 352 -16.75 5.69 0.00
CA ARG A 352 -16.43 4.93 1.22
C ARG A 352 -17.66 4.79 2.13
N ARG A 353 -18.41 5.87 2.32
CA ARG A 353 -19.54 5.95 3.25
C ARG A 353 -20.79 5.23 2.73
N TYR A 354 -21.11 5.40 1.45
CA TYR A 354 -22.41 4.98 0.90
C TYR A 354 -22.31 3.77 -0.02
N PHE A 355 -21.17 3.55 -0.66
CA PHE A 355 -20.99 2.44 -1.59
C PHE A 355 -20.15 1.30 -1.02
N GLU A 356 -18.98 1.57 -0.43
CA GLU A 356 -18.10 0.51 0.06
C GLU A 356 -18.52 -0.06 1.42
N GLU A 357 -19.04 0.79 2.34
CA GLU A 357 -19.38 0.39 3.70
C GLU A 357 -20.40 -0.76 3.79
N PRO A 358 -21.46 -0.84 2.96
CA PRO A 358 -22.37 -1.99 2.94
C PRO A 358 -21.65 -3.33 2.70
N PHE A 359 -20.72 -3.37 1.75
CA PHE A 359 -19.92 -4.57 1.47
C PHE A 359 -18.98 -4.93 2.62
N LEU A 360 -18.43 -3.92 3.30
CA LEU A 360 -17.58 -4.13 4.46
C LEU A 360 -18.34 -4.63 5.68
N LYS A 361 -19.58 -4.18 5.89
CA LYS A 361 -20.47 -4.74 6.94
C LYS A 361 -20.86 -6.19 6.64
N LEU A 362 -21.04 -6.54 5.37
CA LEU A 362 -21.28 -7.92 4.96
C LEU A 362 -20.09 -8.82 5.29
N LYS A 363 -18.85 -8.33 5.12
CA LYS A 363 -17.63 -9.02 5.53
C LYS A 363 -17.65 -9.42 7.01
N ASP A 364 -18.12 -8.54 7.90
CA ASP A 364 -18.14 -8.79 9.33
C ASP A 364 -19.23 -9.82 9.72
N LYS A 365 -20.40 -9.79 9.05
CA LYS A 365 -21.45 -10.80 9.18
C LYS A 365 -20.97 -12.20 8.74
N TRP A 366 -20.25 -12.28 7.62
CA TRP A 366 -19.69 -13.55 7.12
C TRP A 366 -18.55 -14.06 8.00
N ALA A 367 -17.79 -13.19 8.65
CA ALA A 367 -16.76 -13.56 9.60
C ALA A 367 -17.38 -14.10 10.91
N ALA A 368 -18.46 -13.49 11.42
CA ALA A 368 -19.19 -13.93 12.61
C ALA A 368 -19.88 -15.29 12.39
N ALA A 369 -20.60 -15.46 11.28
CA ALA A 369 -21.23 -16.74 10.91
C ALA A 369 -20.20 -17.89 10.77
N THR A 370 -18.92 -17.56 10.54
CA THR A 370 -17.83 -18.54 10.48
C THR A 370 -17.34 -18.99 11.87
N VAL A 371 -17.56 -18.20 12.90
CA VAL A 371 -17.18 -18.55 14.29
C VAL A 371 -18.27 -19.41 14.94
N GLU A 372 -19.55 -19.11 14.71
CA GLU A 372 -20.67 -19.83 15.26
C GLU A 372 -20.84 -21.28 14.72
N SER A 373 -20.35 -21.56 13.52
CA SER A 373 -20.42 -22.88 12.89
C SER A 373 -19.21 -23.80 13.18
N ALA A 374 -18.29 -23.42 14.04
CA ALA A 374 -17.24 -24.30 14.52
C ALA A 374 -17.85 -25.18 15.64
N PRO A 375 -17.85 -26.53 15.51
CA PRO A 375 -18.29 -27.38 16.63
C PRO A 375 -17.40 -27.09 17.83
N LEU A 376 -18.03 -26.81 18.97
CA LEU A 376 -17.33 -26.70 20.25
C LEU A 376 -16.47 -27.95 20.42
N PRO A 377 -15.19 -27.82 20.81
CA PRO A 377 -14.37 -28.98 21.10
C PRO A 377 -15.14 -29.79 22.18
N ASN A 378 -15.42 -31.05 21.87
CA ASN A 378 -16.07 -31.99 22.76
C ASN A 378 -15.37 -31.88 24.14
N LYS A 379 -16.08 -31.36 25.14
CA LYS A 379 -15.58 -31.44 26.51
C LYS A 379 -15.34 -32.91 26.76
N ALA A 380 -14.09 -33.29 26.92
CA ALA A 380 -13.75 -34.64 27.41
C ALA A 380 -14.58 -34.90 28.66
N PRO A 381 -15.18 -36.07 28.81
CA PRO A 381 -15.96 -36.40 30.00
C PRO A 381 -15.06 -36.19 31.22
N ALA A 382 -15.58 -35.46 32.20
CA ALA A 382 -14.89 -35.22 33.45
C ALA A 382 -14.52 -36.59 34.07
N GLN A 383 -13.24 -36.81 34.30
CA GLN A 383 -12.80 -37.98 35.06
C GLN A 383 -13.46 -37.94 36.45
N PRO A 384 -14.05 -39.05 36.92
CA PRO A 384 -14.63 -39.09 38.26
C PRO A 384 -13.52 -38.80 39.28
N ALA A 385 -13.83 -37.89 40.21
CA ALA A 385 -12.94 -37.57 41.32
C ALA A 385 -12.56 -38.84 42.09
N VAL A 386 -11.27 -39.14 42.17
CA VAL A 386 -10.73 -40.16 43.04
C VAL A 386 -10.98 -39.69 44.48
N GLN A 387 -11.89 -40.39 45.18
CA GLN A 387 -12.09 -40.21 46.61
C GLN A 387 -10.81 -40.68 47.32
N THR A 388 -10.04 -39.74 47.82
CA THR A 388 -8.97 -40.02 48.79
C THR A 388 -9.64 -40.38 50.10
N SER A 389 -9.60 -41.69 50.46
CA SER A 389 -9.92 -42.23 51.77
C SER A 389 -9.07 -41.53 52.83
N GLN A 390 -9.71 -40.82 53.74
CA GLN A 390 -9.09 -40.33 54.97
C GLN A 390 -8.78 -41.52 55.85
N ALA A 391 -7.49 -41.80 56.06
CA ALA A 391 -7.03 -42.69 57.11
C ALA A 391 -7.02 -41.90 58.43
N GLU A 392 -7.84 -42.42 59.40
CA GLU A 392 -7.83 -41.93 60.78
C GLU A 392 -6.47 -42.18 61.44
N PRO A 393 -5.98 -41.32 62.33
CA PRO A 393 -4.78 -41.55 63.11
C PRO A 393 -5.16 -42.40 64.36
N HIS A 394 -4.62 -43.60 64.44
CA HIS A 394 -4.62 -44.41 65.70
C HIS A 394 -3.75 -43.74 66.74
N CYS A 395 -4.36 -43.34 67.84
CA CYS A 395 -3.66 -43.02 69.10
C CYS A 395 -3.10 -44.31 69.68
N ILE A 396 -1.83 -44.32 70.00
CA ILE A 396 -1.17 -45.30 70.86
C ILE A 396 -0.97 -44.61 72.20
N PRO A 397 -1.43 -45.28 73.37
CA PRO A 397 -1.18 -44.75 74.66
C PRO A 397 0.24 -45.12 75.11
N GLY A 398 0.90 -44.18 75.86
CA GLY A 398 2.24 -44.36 76.38
C GLY A 398 2.35 -45.27 77.58
N ASP A 399 3.58 -45.67 77.81
CA ASP A 399 4.22 -45.89 79.09
C ASP A 399 5.60 -45.27 79.08
#